data_cdac80ad9c64276fa4fe50f42cae3b56
#
_entry.id   cdac80ad9c64276fa4fe50f42cae3b56
#
_cell.length_a   1.000
_cell.length_b   1.000
_cell.length_c   1.000
_cell.angle_alpha   90.00
_cell.angle_beta   90.00
_cell.angle_gamma   90.00
#
_symmetry.space_group_name_H-M   'P 1'
#
loop_
_entity.id
_entity.type
_entity.pdbx_description
1 polymer ?
#
loop_
_entity_poly.entity_id
_entity_poly.type
_entity_poly.pdbx_seq_one_letter_code
_entity_poly.pdbx_strand_id
1 'polypeptide(L)'
;MTPVTLFSYITPEEQERMRICFDMHEAVYRNNETVMEYSSSMKKIGLILEGQAVLYCIDEDGNQYMIDNLKKDSVFGEPFLLPEESQHYYVCAKSETRVLFIAYEHVIKRCENACKFHSQLVSNLLQMIALRASQQANRIYVLSRNSTRKKIMAYLNSIAAEK
;
A
#
# COMPACT_ATOMS: atom_id res chain seq x y z
N MET A 1 -13.52 12.14 -9.29
CA MET A 1 -13.92 11.49 -8.02
C MET A 1 -12.77 11.63 -7.04
N THR A 2 -13.03 12.14 -5.84
CA THR A 2 -11.99 12.21 -4.81
C THR A 2 -11.54 10.80 -4.45
N PRO A 3 -10.24 10.49 -4.43
CA PRO A 3 -9.77 9.15 -4.07
C PRO A 3 -10.20 8.83 -2.63
N VAL A 4 -10.66 7.61 -2.42
CA VAL A 4 -11.00 7.11 -1.08
C VAL A 4 -9.70 6.92 -0.30
N THR A 5 -9.63 7.48 0.91
CA THR A 5 -8.55 7.25 1.87
C THR A 5 -9.01 6.25 2.93
N LEU A 6 -8.08 5.71 3.72
CA LEU A 6 -8.40 4.72 4.76
C LEU A 6 -9.46 5.23 5.75
N PHE A 7 -9.43 6.51 6.07
CA PHE A 7 -10.34 7.14 7.03
C PHE A 7 -11.50 7.91 6.40
N SER A 8 -11.77 7.71 5.11
CA SER A 8 -12.94 8.33 4.47
C SER A 8 -14.23 7.93 5.19
N TYR A 9 -15.08 8.92 5.48
CA TYR A 9 -16.35 8.76 6.21
C TYR A 9 -16.21 8.29 7.68
N ILE A 10 -15.02 8.48 8.29
CA ILE A 10 -14.73 8.20 9.68
C ILE A 10 -14.30 9.50 10.36
N THR A 11 -14.98 9.91 11.42
CA THR A 11 -14.66 11.16 12.14
C THR A 11 -13.35 11.03 12.95
N PRO A 12 -12.69 12.15 13.30
CA PRO A 12 -11.48 12.11 14.13
C PRO A 12 -11.67 11.39 15.49
N GLU A 13 -12.83 11.57 16.12
CA GLU A 13 -13.15 10.90 17.38
C GLU A 13 -13.30 9.38 17.21
N GLU A 14 -13.85 8.96 16.08
CA GLU A 14 -13.96 7.55 15.71
C GLU A 14 -12.60 6.95 15.40
N GLN A 15 -11.73 7.70 14.70
CA GLN A 15 -10.35 7.28 14.42
C GLN A 15 -9.57 7.02 15.71
N GLU A 16 -9.71 7.90 16.71
CA GLU A 16 -9.00 7.72 17.97
C GLU A 16 -9.45 6.46 18.72
N ARG A 17 -10.75 6.16 18.72
CA ARG A 17 -11.27 4.89 19.28
C ARG A 17 -10.75 3.68 18.51
N MET A 18 -10.58 3.81 17.20
CA MET A 18 -10.08 2.73 16.34
C MET A 18 -8.60 2.45 16.57
N ARG A 19 -7.80 3.41 17.01
CA ARG A 19 -6.37 3.22 17.32
C ARG A 19 -6.15 2.06 18.28
N ILE A 20 -6.99 1.96 19.30
CA ILE A 20 -6.93 0.86 20.27
C ILE A 20 -7.44 -0.45 19.67
N CYS A 21 -8.59 -0.41 18.98
CA CYS A 21 -9.22 -1.61 18.43
C CYS A 21 -8.40 -2.30 17.33
N PHE A 22 -7.63 -1.53 16.58
CA PHE A 22 -6.83 -2.02 15.44
C PHE A 22 -5.32 -2.09 15.75
N ASP A 23 -4.94 -1.88 17.02
CA ASP A 23 -3.53 -1.81 17.44
C ASP A 23 -2.70 -0.92 16.50
N MET A 24 -3.24 0.30 16.28
CA MET A 24 -2.61 1.24 15.36
C MET A 24 -1.45 1.95 16.06
N HIS A 25 -0.30 1.99 15.39
CA HIS A 25 0.86 2.75 15.85
C HIS A 25 1.52 3.49 14.71
N GLU A 26 2.06 4.67 14.99
CA GLU A 26 2.80 5.47 14.04
C GLU A 26 4.30 5.30 14.24
N ALA A 27 5.05 5.32 13.14
CA ALA A 27 6.49 5.35 13.15
C ALA A 27 7.01 6.34 12.10
N VAL A 28 8.17 6.95 12.36
CA VAL A 28 8.84 7.88 11.45
C VAL A 28 10.14 7.26 11.01
N TYR A 29 10.39 7.28 9.71
CA TYR A 29 11.57 6.75 9.07
C TYR A 29 12.32 7.85 8.34
N ARG A 30 13.63 7.82 8.41
CA ARG A 30 14.52 8.72 7.68
C ARG A 30 14.70 8.25 6.24
N ASN A 31 15.22 9.12 5.41
CA ASN A 31 15.59 8.76 4.05
C ASN A 31 16.52 7.54 4.02
N ASN A 32 16.21 6.58 3.15
CA ASN A 32 16.90 5.29 2.98
C ASN A 32 16.76 4.29 4.15
N GLU A 33 15.94 4.54 5.17
CA GLU A 33 15.61 3.52 6.17
C GLU A 33 14.61 2.49 5.61
N THR A 34 14.82 1.22 5.99
CA THR A 34 13.86 0.14 5.69
C THR A 34 12.65 0.29 6.60
N VAL A 35 11.49 0.46 5.98
CA VAL A 35 10.20 0.62 6.66
C VAL A 35 9.61 -0.73 7.02
N MET A 36 9.69 -1.70 6.10
CA MET A 36 9.12 -3.02 6.25
C MET A 36 9.79 -4.02 5.30
N GLU A 37 9.99 -5.23 5.77
CA GLU A 37 10.36 -6.39 4.95
C GLU A 37 9.18 -7.34 4.86
N TYR A 38 8.92 -7.87 3.66
CA TYR A 38 7.83 -8.83 3.45
C TYR A 38 8.30 -10.22 3.82
N SER A 39 7.53 -10.90 4.66
CA SER A 39 7.78 -12.26 5.06
C SER A 39 6.46 -13.01 5.29
N SER A 40 6.50 -14.33 5.32
CA SER A 40 5.34 -15.18 5.63
C SER A 40 4.76 -14.93 7.03
N SER A 41 5.56 -14.35 7.92
CA SER A 41 5.15 -13.98 9.29
C SER A 41 4.62 -12.55 9.41
N MET A 42 4.53 -11.81 8.29
CA MET A 42 4.08 -10.42 8.29
C MET A 42 2.62 -10.32 8.73
N LYS A 43 2.38 -9.46 9.73
CA LYS A 43 1.06 -9.29 10.36
C LYS A 43 0.60 -7.84 10.39
N LYS A 44 1.19 -6.97 9.59
CA LYS A 44 0.92 -5.53 9.62
C LYS A 44 0.66 -4.99 8.23
N ILE A 45 -0.27 -4.05 8.14
CA ILE A 45 -0.53 -3.21 6.97
C ILE A 45 0.01 -1.82 7.30
N GLY A 46 0.75 -1.21 6.36
CA GLY A 46 1.25 0.17 6.46
C GLY A 46 0.44 1.13 5.60
N LEU A 47 0.21 2.33 6.10
CA LEU A 47 -0.34 3.48 5.39
C LEU A 47 0.66 4.63 5.45
N ILE A 48 1.05 5.18 4.31
CA ILE A 48 1.88 6.40 4.26
C ILE A 48 1.01 7.60 4.65
N LEU A 49 1.31 8.22 5.79
CA LEU A 49 0.66 9.46 6.24
C LEU A 49 1.33 10.69 5.62
N GLU A 50 2.66 10.69 5.57
CA GLU A 50 3.48 11.76 5.01
C GLU A 50 4.77 11.19 4.42
N GLY A 51 5.37 11.93 3.48
CA GLY A 51 6.62 11.52 2.82
C GLY A 51 6.40 10.57 1.64
N GLN A 52 7.42 9.80 1.32
CA GLN A 52 7.45 8.87 0.19
C GLN A 52 8.30 7.64 0.53
N ALA A 53 7.87 6.48 0.04
CA ALA A 53 8.62 5.24 0.12
C ALA A 53 8.55 4.49 -1.21
N VAL A 54 9.41 3.52 -1.39
CA VAL A 54 9.44 2.66 -2.58
C VAL A 54 9.42 1.20 -2.15
N LEU A 55 8.57 0.41 -2.79
CA LEU A 55 8.58 -1.03 -2.70
C LEU A 55 9.58 -1.58 -3.70
N TYR A 56 10.57 -2.31 -3.19
CA TYR A 56 11.59 -2.98 -3.97
C TYR A 56 11.43 -4.50 -3.91
N CYS A 57 11.90 -5.16 -4.96
CA CYS A 57 12.17 -6.59 -5.00
C CYS A 57 13.64 -6.81 -5.28
N ILE A 58 14.28 -7.73 -4.55
CA ILE A 58 15.62 -8.23 -4.85
C ILE A 58 15.45 -9.68 -5.34
N ASP A 59 16.06 -10.01 -6.49
CA ASP A 59 16.08 -11.36 -7.02
C ASP A 59 17.26 -12.20 -6.47
N GLU A 60 17.35 -13.47 -6.90
CA GLU A 60 18.41 -14.41 -6.48
C GLU A 60 19.83 -13.92 -6.85
N ASP A 61 19.95 -13.16 -7.92
CA ASP A 61 21.22 -12.59 -8.39
C ASP A 61 21.62 -11.30 -7.66
N GLY A 62 20.77 -10.82 -6.73
CA GLY A 62 20.98 -9.58 -5.98
C GLY A 62 20.58 -8.31 -6.76
N ASN A 63 19.92 -8.42 -7.91
CA ASN A 63 19.44 -7.26 -8.64
C ASN A 63 18.21 -6.66 -7.94
N GLN A 64 18.21 -5.34 -7.82
CA GLN A 64 17.12 -4.60 -7.20
C GLN A 64 16.17 -4.01 -8.24
N TYR A 65 14.88 -4.27 -8.10
CA TYR A 65 13.83 -3.77 -8.98
C TYR A 65 12.85 -2.91 -8.19
N MET A 66 12.53 -1.73 -8.72
CA MET A 66 11.45 -0.90 -8.19
C MET A 66 10.10 -1.44 -8.65
N ILE A 67 9.31 -1.91 -7.69
CA ILE A 67 7.97 -2.48 -7.95
C ILE A 67 6.91 -1.40 -7.92
N ASP A 68 6.94 -0.54 -6.89
CA ASP A 68 5.92 0.50 -6.72
C ASP A 68 6.47 1.72 -5.98
N ASN A 69 5.86 2.89 -6.26
CA ASN A 69 6.19 4.15 -5.61
C ASN A 69 5.03 4.53 -4.67
N LEU A 70 5.28 4.48 -3.39
CA LEU A 70 4.33 4.72 -2.31
C LEU A 70 4.37 6.19 -1.90
N LYS A 71 3.24 6.87 -2.05
CA LYS A 71 3.04 8.27 -1.67
C LYS A 71 2.04 8.36 -0.53
N LYS A 72 1.76 9.57 -0.06
CA LYS A 72 0.69 9.83 0.90
C LYS A 72 -0.59 9.08 0.50
N ASP A 73 -1.25 8.49 1.46
CA ASP A 73 -2.44 7.64 1.34
C ASP A 73 -2.22 6.30 0.60
N SER A 74 -0.97 5.93 0.29
CA SER A 74 -0.66 4.58 -0.22
C SER A 74 -0.68 3.56 0.90
N VAL A 75 -1.35 2.42 0.66
CA VAL A 75 -1.34 1.25 1.53
C VAL A 75 -0.30 0.24 1.02
N PHE A 76 0.41 -0.42 1.92
CA PHE A 76 1.37 -1.48 1.63
C PHE A 76 1.37 -2.54 2.75
N GLY A 77 2.10 -3.63 2.56
CA GLY A 77 2.14 -4.73 3.54
C GLY A 77 0.94 -5.67 3.40
N GLU A 78 0.35 -5.74 2.21
CA GLU A 78 -0.76 -6.64 1.96
C GLU A 78 -0.30 -8.10 2.02
N PRO A 79 -1.02 -8.97 2.72
CA PRO A 79 -0.66 -10.37 2.89
C PRO A 79 -0.70 -11.17 1.57
N PHE A 80 -1.20 -10.56 0.50
CA PHE A 80 -1.27 -11.18 -0.83
C PHE A 80 0.05 -11.09 -1.61
N LEU A 81 0.96 -10.22 -1.19
CA LEU A 81 2.30 -10.12 -1.76
C LEU A 81 3.24 -11.01 -0.95
N LEU A 82 2.98 -12.32 -0.96
CA LEU A 82 3.89 -13.28 -0.36
C LEU A 82 5.08 -13.45 -1.32
N PRO A 83 6.30 -13.18 -0.86
CA PRO A 83 7.48 -13.44 -1.68
C PRO A 83 7.57 -14.95 -1.97
N GLU A 84 7.89 -15.30 -3.21
CA GLU A 84 8.43 -16.63 -3.51
C GLU A 84 9.77 -16.78 -2.77
N GLU A 85 10.22 -18.01 -2.51
CA GLU A 85 11.45 -18.27 -1.74
C GLU A 85 12.69 -17.56 -2.33
N SER A 86 12.66 -17.29 -3.62
CA SER A 86 13.72 -16.64 -4.40
C SER A 86 13.64 -15.11 -4.45
N GLN A 87 12.62 -14.49 -3.86
CA GLN A 87 12.37 -13.06 -3.98
C GLN A 87 12.27 -12.39 -2.61
N HIS A 88 12.99 -11.30 -2.44
CA HIS A 88 12.94 -10.51 -1.21
C HIS A 88 12.31 -9.12 -1.49
N TYR A 89 11.13 -8.88 -0.90
CA TYR A 89 10.44 -7.60 -1.02
C TYR A 89 10.63 -6.77 0.24
N TYR A 90 10.89 -5.48 0.06
CA TYR A 90 10.97 -4.53 1.16
C TYR A 90 10.54 -3.12 0.75
N VAL A 91 10.08 -2.35 1.73
CA VAL A 91 9.72 -0.94 1.58
C VAL A 91 10.83 -0.10 2.18
N CYS A 92 11.31 0.87 1.41
CA CYS A 92 12.38 1.80 1.80
C CYS A 92 11.88 3.24 1.70
N ALA A 93 12.05 4.04 2.75
CA ALA A 93 11.72 5.46 2.77
C ALA A 93 12.63 6.25 1.81
N LYS A 94 12.07 7.19 1.06
CA LYS A 94 12.78 8.08 0.12
C LYS A 94 12.80 9.55 0.54
N SER A 95 12.21 9.85 1.65
CA SER A 95 12.27 11.11 2.40
C SER A 95 12.04 10.79 3.86
N GLU A 96 11.98 11.80 4.72
CA GLU A 96 11.35 11.59 6.02
C GLU A 96 9.90 11.15 5.79
N THR A 97 9.55 9.96 6.31
CA THR A 97 8.29 9.29 6.00
C THR A 97 7.62 8.85 7.28
N ARG A 98 6.38 9.30 7.48
CA ARG A 98 5.53 8.90 8.60
C ARG A 98 4.54 7.84 8.14
N VAL A 99 4.52 6.72 8.85
CA VAL A 99 3.74 5.54 8.51
C VAL A 99 2.84 5.17 9.68
N LEU A 100 1.56 4.89 9.39
CA LEU A 100 0.64 4.26 10.31
C LEU A 100 0.62 2.76 10.03
N PHE A 101 0.87 1.95 11.06
CA PHE A 101 0.75 0.50 10.99
C PHE A 101 -0.54 0.05 11.66
N ILE A 102 -1.16 -0.97 11.07
CA ILE A 102 -2.39 -1.61 11.52
C ILE A 102 -2.13 -3.11 11.59
N ALA A 103 -2.47 -3.74 12.71
CA ALA A 103 -2.36 -5.19 12.82
C ALA A 103 -3.38 -5.88 11.90
N TYR A 104 -2.88 -6.71 10.98
CA TYR A 104 -3.71 -7.39 9.97
C TYR A 104 -4.82 -8.25 10.59
N GLU A 105 -4.52 -8.93 11.69
CA GLU A 105 -5.49 -9.76 12.38
C GLU A 105 -6.71 -8.98 12.89
N HIS A 106 -6.53 -7.71 13.28
CA HIS A 106 -7.64 -6.85 13.71
C HIS A 106 -8.49 -6.35 12.54
N VAL A 107 -7.95 -6.36 11.31
CA VAL A 107 -8.71 -6.02 10.11
C VAL A 107 -9.65 -7.16 9.71
N ILE A 108 -9.19 -8.43 9.81
CA ILE A 108 -9.95 -9.60 9.37
C ILE A 108 -10.89 -10.18 10.44
N LYS A 109 -10.56 -10.01 11.73
CA LYS A 109 -11.42 -10.48 12.82
C LYS A 109 -12.63 -9.57 12.98
N ARG A 110 -13.80 -10.16 13.15
CA ARG A 110 -14.99 -9.40 13.55
C ARG A 110 -14.76 -8.77 14.91
N CYS A 111 -15.01 -7.47 15.01
CA CYS A 111 -15.05 -6.78 16.28
C CYS A 111 -16.21 -7.35 17.11
N GLU A 112 -15.94 -7.79 18.34
CA GLU A 112 -16.97 -8.31 19.26
C GLU A 112 -18.07 -7.27 19.54
N ASN A 113 -17.70 -5.99 19.49
CA ASN A 113 -18.60 -4.86 19.69
C ASN A 113 -19.40 -4.46 18.44
N ALA A 114 -19.30 -5.23 17.32
CA ALA A 114 -19.98 -4.96 16.05
C ALA A 114 -19.93 -3.47 15.63
N CYS A 115 -18.79 -2.81 15.83
CA CYS A 115 -18.71 -1.38 15.66
C CYS A 115 -18.86 -0.99 14.17
N LYS A 116 -19.71 -0.01 13.92
CA LYS A 116 -20.01 0.51 12.59
C LYS A 116 -18.75 0.96 11.82
N PHE A 117 -17.74 1.42 12.54
CA PHE A 117 -16.50 1.96 11.98
C PHE A 117 -15.57 0.87 11.46
N HIS A 118 -15.59 -0.33 12.04
CA HIS A 118 -14.82 -1.46 11.54
C HIS A 118 -15.19 -1.78 10.09
N SER A 119 -16.49 -1.91 9.82
CA SER A 119 -16.98 -2.19 8.46
C SER A 119 -16.59 -1.09 7.47
N GLN A 120 -16.63 0.18 7.91
CA GLN A 120 -16.25 1.31 7.06
C GLN A 120 -14.75 1.29 6.73
N LEU A 121 -13.88 1.05 7.71
CA LEU A 121 -12.44 0.97 7.49
C LEU A 121 -12.09 -0.20 6.56
N VAL A 122 -12.67 -1.37 6.78
CA VAL A 122 -12.46 -2.55 5.90
C VAL A 122 -12.95 -2.26 4.49
N SER A 123 -14.11 -1.61 4.32
CA SER A 123 -14.62 -1.19 3.02
C SER A 123 -13.68 -0.22 2.32
N ASN A 124 -13.16 0.79 3.03
CA ASN A 124 -12.21 1.74 2.49
C ASN A 124 -10.91 1.05 2.07
N LEU A 125 -10.37 0.19 2.90
CA LEU A 125 -9.17 -0.59 2.62
C LEU A 125 -9.35 -1.45 1.36
N LEU A 126 -10.48 -2.15 1.23
CA LEU A 126 -10.79 -2.96 0.05
C LEU A 126 -10.87 -2.09 -1.22
N GLN A 127 -11.48 -0.91 -1.16
CA GLN A 127 -11.53 0.01 -2.29
C GLN A 127 -10.13 0.51 -2.69
N MET A 128 -9.27 0.81 -1.71
CA MET A 128 -7.88 1.23 -1.97
C MET A 128 -7.08 0.10 -2.62
N ILE A 129 -7.21 -1.14 -2.13
CA ILE A 129 -6.55 -2.32 -2.72
C ILE A 129 -7.07 -2.58 -4.14
N ALA A 130 -8.38 -2.49 -4.38
CA ALA A 130 -8.99 -2.67 -5.70
C ALA A 130 -8.49 -1.61 -6.70
N LEU A 131 -8.39 -0.35 -6.28
CA LEU A 131 -7.83 0.73 -7.10
C LEU A 131 -6.37 0.44 -7.45
N ARG A 132 -5.57 0.01 -6.48
CA ARG A 132 -4.17 -0.35 -6.70
C ARG A 132 -4.03 -1.54 -7.66
N ALA A 133 -4.84 -2.57 -7.51
CA ALA A 133 -4.87 -3.70 -8.45
C ALA A 133 -5.20 -3.25 -9.88
N SER A 134 -6.15 -2.33 -10.05
CA SER A 134 -6.48 -1.74 -11.36
C SER A 134 -5.29 -0.96 -11.97
N GLN A 135 -4.58 -0.17 -11.16
CA GLN A 135 -3.38 0.54 -11.59
C GLN A 135 -2.26 -0.43 -12.04
N GLN A 136 -2.04 -1.51 -11.30
CA GLN A 136 -1.07 -2.55 -11.68
C GLN A 136 -1.48 -3.27 -12.97
N ALA A 137 -2.77 -3.59 -13.15
CA ALA A 137 -3.28 -4.17 -14.38
C ALA A 137 -3.04 -3.25 -15.60
N ASN A 138 -3.27 -1.93 -15.44
CA ASN A 138 -2.95 -0.95 -16.47
C ASN A 138 -1.45 -0.90 -16.78
N ARG A 139 -0.59 -0.96 -15.78
CA ARG A 139 0.86 -1.02 -15.95
C ARG A 139 1.30 -2.26 -16.74
N ILE A 140 0.74 -3.43 -16.42
CA ILE A 140 0.97 -4.68 -17.17
C ILE A 140 0.51 -4.50 -18.61
N TYR A 141 -0.68 -3.93 -18.85
CA TYR A 141 -1.18 -3.66 -20.19
C TYR A 141 -0.24 -2.77 -21.01
N VAL A 142 0.32 -1.71 -20.42
CA VAL A 142 1.30 -0.85 -21.09
C VAL A 142 2.56 -1.64 -21.44
N LEU A 143 3.10 -2.39 -20.48
CA LEU A 143 4.35 -3.14 -20.66
C LEU A 143 4.23 -4.34 -21.64
N SER A 144 3.04 -4.92 -21.79
CA SER A 144 2.77 -6.03 -22.69
C SER A 144 2.64 -5.63 -24.17
N ARG A 145 2.72 -4.32 -24.51
CA ARG A 145 2.63 -3.89 -25.91
C ARG A 145 3.83 -4.36 -26.73
N ASN A 146 3.59 -4.73 -28.00
CA ASN A 146 4.54 -5.41 -28.89
C ASN A 146 5.71 -4.52 -29.38
N SER A 147 5.70 -3.20 -29.16
CA SER A 147 6.79 -2.31 -29.53
C SER A 147 6.97 -1.17 -28.56
N THR A 148 8.20 -0.65 -28.44
CA THR A 148 8.55 0.49 -27.59
C THR A 148 7.68 1.70 -27.89
N ARG A 149 7.42 2.01 -29.17
CA ARG A 149 6.53 3.11 -29.56
C ARG A 149 5.13 2.93 -29.01
N LYS A 150 4.55 1.72 -29.11
CA LYS A 150 3.22 1.43 -28.55
C LYS A 150 3.19 1.49 -27.03
N LYS A 151 4.27 1.07 -26.34
CA LYS A 151 4.41 1.20 -24.89
C LYS A 151 4.40 2.66 -24.46
N ILE A 152 5.21 3.51 -25.10
CA ILE A 152 5.28 4.94 -24.82
C ILE A 152 3.91 5.61 -25.05
N MET A 153 3.26 5.34 -26.19
CA MET A 153 1.95 5.92 -26.48
C MET A 153 0.88 5.49 -25.48
N ALA A 154 0.85 4.20 -25.11
CA ALA A 154 -0.09 3.70 -24.11
C ALA A 154 0.16 4.35 -22.73
N TYR A 155 1.41 4.54 -22.33
CA TYR A 155 1.79 5.22 -21.09
C TYR A 155 1.36 6.69 -21.08
N LEU A 156 1.63 7.43 -22.16
CA LEU A 156 1.22 8.83 -22.27
C LEU A 156 -0.31 8.98 -22.23
N ASN A 157 -1.04 8.07 -22.90
CA ASN A 157 -2.50 8.07 -22.84
C ASN A 157 -3.03 7.77 -21.42
N SER A 158 -2.39 6.86 -20.66
CA SER A 158 -2.81 6.58 -19.28
C SER A 158 -2.64 7.80 -18.37
N ILE A 159 -1.54 8.54 -18.48
CA ILE A 159 -1.32 9.77 -17.70
C ILE A 159 -2.31 10.87 -18.10
N ALA A 160 -2.64 10.99 -19.40
CA ALA A 160 -3.60 11.99 -19.86
C ALA A 160 -5.02 11.73 -19.35
N ALA A 161 -5.38 10.46 -19.14
CA ALA A 161 -6.70 10.07 -18.60
C ALA A 161 -6.85 10.25 -17.09
N GLU A 162 -5.74 10.40 -16.35
CA GLU A 162 -5.73 10.64 -14.89
C GLU A 162 -5.92 12.14 -14.53
N LYS A 163 -5.90 13.03 -15.50
CA LYS A 163 -6.17 14.47 -15.33
C LYS A 163 -7.63 14.80 -15.58
#